data_c2d266902acfc9f473686679491997de
#
_entry.id   c2d266902acfc9f473686679491997de
#
_cell.length_a   1.000
_cell.length_b   1.000
_cell.length_c   1.000
_cell.angle_alpha   90.00
_cell.angle_beta   90.00
_cell.angle_gamma   90.00
#
_symmetry.space_group_name_H-M   'P 1'
#
loop_
_entity.id
_entity.type
_entity.pdbx_description
1 polymer ?
#
loop_
_entity_poly.entity_id
_entity_poly.type
_entity_poly.pdbx_seq_one_letter_code
_entity_poly.pdbx_strand_id
1 'polypeptide(L)'
;GPRSSDALAPQVGAHPDGLYRLMRAGVVAGLFTEAPPRTFTLTPMGACLRSEVPGSMRDMAIAQTAPAHWLPWGELLTAVQTGRSTTQKVLGTNIWEYYEKNPEEASHFARAMGNFSSFIAAEVARLHDFSPYARVADVGGSQGALLSAVLHAYPSCPGILFDLPHV
;
A
#
# COMPACT_ATOMS: atom_id res chain seq x y z
N GLY A 1 -14.61 -15.52 -9.58
CA GLY A 1 -14.60 -16.97 -9.78
C GLY A 1 -13.26 -17.46 -10.36
N PRO A 2 -13.06 -18.78 -10.58
CA PRO A 2 -11.87 -19.33 -11.18
C PRO A 2 -11.58 -18.75 -12.57
N ARG A 3 -10.29 -18.55 -12.90
CA ARG A 3 -9.86 -18.03 -14.20
C ARG A 3 -8.63 -18.79 -14.71
N SER A 4 -8.59 -19.14 -15.99
CA SER A 4 -7.36 -19.70 -16.55
C SER A 4 -6.33 -18.62 -16.85
N SER A 5 -5.04 -18.94 -16.68
CA SER A 5 -3.95 -18.03 -17.04
C SER A 5 -3.98 -17.66 -18.53
N ASP A 6 -4.39 -18.61 -19.39
CA ASP A 6 -4.46 -18.39 -20.82
C ASP A 6 -5.55 -17.36 -21.20
N ALA A 7 -6.70 -17.39 -20.49
CA ALA A 7 -7.76 -16.39 -20.67
C ALA A 7 -7.42 -15.01 -20.04
N LEU A 8 -6.58 -14.98 -19.02
CA LEU A 8 -6.14 -13.74 -18.37
C LEU A 8 -5.02 -13.04 -19.15
N ALA A 9 -4.11 -13.79 -19.76
CA ALA A 9 -2.92 -13.25 -20.40
C ALA A 9 -3.20 -12.10 -21.38
N PRO A 10 -4.15 -12.21 -22.33
CA PRO A 10 -4.47 -11.11 -23.24
C PRO A 10 -5.09 -9.90 -22.53
N GLN A 11 -5.80 -10.10 -21.42
CA GLN A 11 -6.45 -9.02 -20.67
C GLN A 11 -5.44 -8.12 -19.93
N VAL A 12 -4.27 -8.68 -19.58
CA VAL A 12 -3.20 -7.98 -18.86
C VAL A 12 -1.96 -7.71 -19.71
N GLY A 13 -2.05 -7.98 -21.03
CA GLY A 13 -0.93 -7.79 -21.97
C GLY A 13 0.27 -8.69 -21.68
N ALA A 14 0.06 -9.86 -21.07
CA ALA A 14 1.13 -10.76 -20.65
C ALA A 14 1.31 -11.94 -21.63
N HIS A 15 2.55 -12.47 -21.70
CA HIS A 15 2.79 -13.75 -22.35
C HIS A 15 2.12 -14.90 -21.58
N PRO A 16 1.35 -15.81 -22.19
CA PRO A 16 0.57 -16.83 -21.48
C PRO A 16 1.41 -17.71 -20.54
N ASP A 17 2.54 -18.25 -21.02
CA ASP A 17 3.41 -19.07 -20.16
C ASP A 17 4.13 -18.24 -19.08
N GLY A 18 4.45 -16.98 -19.37
CA GLY A 18 5.00 -16.05 -18.39
C GLY A 18 4.02 -15.81 -17.25
N LEU A 19 2.77 -15.50 -17.57
CA LEU A 19 1.71 -15.32 -16.57
C LEU A 19 1.43 -16.61 -15.80
N TYR A 20 1.37 -17.76 -16.49
CA TYR A 20 1.19 -19.05 -15.82
C TYR A 20 2.26 -19.30 -14.75
N ARG A 21 3.55 -19.11 -15.10
CA ARG A 21 4.67 -19.28 -14.16
C ARG A 21 4.57 -18.32 -12.97
N LEU A 22 4.20 -17.05 -13.24
CA LEU A 22 3.99 -16.05 -12.17
C LEU A 22 2.85 -16.49 -11.23
N MET A 23 1.72 -16.91 -11.78
CA MET A 23 0.57 -17.35 -10.99
C MET A 23 0.89 -18.61 -10.17
N ARG A 24 1.71 -19.53 -10.70
CA ARG A 24 2.23 -20.67 -9.93
C ARG A 24 3.14 -20.25 -8.77
N ALA A 25 3.98 -19.23 -8.97
CA ALA A 25 4.74 -18.65 -7.85
C ALA A 25 3.78 -18.07 -6.79
N GLY A 26 2.69 -17.45 -7.24
CA GLY A 26 1.61 -16.98 -6.35
C GLY A 26 0.90 -18.12 -5.59
N VAL A 27 0.79 -19.33 -6.17
CA VAL A 27 0.30 -20.52 -5.42
C VAL A 27 1.25 -20.87 -4.29
N VAL A 28 2.57 -20.88 -4.55
CA VAL A 28 3.58 -21.13 -3.52
C VAL A 28 3.53 -20.08 -2.41
N ALA A 29 3.26 -18.83 -2.78
CA ALA A 29 3.08 -17.72 -1.84
C ALA A 29 1.71 -17.73 -1.12
N GLY A 30 0.81 -18.69 -1.42
CA GLY A 30 -0.49 -18.79 -0.80
C GLY A 30 -1.56 -17.82 -1.33
N LEU A 31 -1.31 -17.14 -2.45
CA LEU A 31 -2.26 -16.17 -3.04
C LEU A 31 -3.34 -16.85 -3.88
N PHE A 32 -3.00 -17.98 -4.50
CA PHE A 32 -3.89 -18.73 -5.38
C PHE A 32 -3.91 -20.22 -5.01
N THR A 33 -4.98 -20.89 -5.43
CA THR A 33 -5.02 -22.34 -5.64
C THR A 33 -5.07 -22.61 -7.14
N GLU A 34 -4.44 -23.71 -7.59
CA GLU A 34 -4.45 -24.12 -9.00
C GLU A 34 -5.27 -25.41 -9.17
N ALA A 35 -6.09 -25.45 -10.21
CA ALA A 35 -6.78 -26.64 -10.70
C ALA A 35 -6.49 -26.82 -12.19
N PRO A 36 -6.38 -28.09 -12.70
CA PRO A 36 -6.19 -28.35 -14.13
C PRO A 36 -7.42 -27.94 -14.97
N PRO A 37 -7.22 -27.48 -16.21
CA PRO A 37 -5.96 -27.03 -16.78
C PRO A 37 -5.67 -25.56 -16.42
N ARG A 38 -4.51 -25.25 -15.85
CA ARG A 38 -3.98 -23.88 -15.64
C ARG A 38 -5.01 -22.88 -15.08
N THR A 39 -5.93 -23.35 -14.24
CA THR A 39 -7.04 -22.54 -13.70
C THR A 39 -6.77 -22.17 -12.25
N PHE A 40 -6.87 -20.88 -11.93
CA PHE A 40 -6.53 -20.33 -10.64
C PHE A 40 -7.74 -19.73 -9.94
N THR A 41 -7.76 -19.88 -8.63
CA THR A 41 -8.75 -19.27 -7.73
C THR A 41 -8.01 -18.52 -6.64
N LEU A 42 -8.49 -17.33 -6.27
CA LEU A 42 -7.95 -16.58 -5.13
C LEU A 42 -8.20 -17.35 -3.83
N THR A 43 -7.17 -17.41 -2.99
CA THR A 43 -7.32 -17.76 -1.58
C THR A 43 -7.87 -16.56 -0.78
N PRO A 44 -8.23 -16.71 0.50
CA PRO A 44 -8.53 -15.57 1.36
C PRO A 44 -7.40 -14.53 1.40
N MET A 45 -6.13 -14.97 1.44
CA MET A 45 -4.96 -14.09 1.37
C MET A 45 -4.90 -13.37 0.01
N GLY A 46 -5.04 -14.10 -1.11
CA GLY A 46 -5.07 -13.50 -2.44
C GLY A 46 -6.23 -12.52 -2.63
N ALA A 47 -7.36 -12.75 -1.96
CA ALA A 47 -8.51 -11.84 -2.01
C ALA A 47 -8.21 -10.45 -1.41
N CYS A 48 -7.25 -10.35 -0.50
CA CYS A 48 -6.79 -9.06 0.05
C CYS A 48 -6.12 -8.16 -1.00
N LEU A 49 -5.71 -8.71 -2.16
CA LEU A 49 -5.14 -7.92 -3.26
C LEU A 49 -6.18 -7.36 -4.24
N ARG A 50 -7.48 -7.54 -3.97
CA ARG A 50 -8.55 -6.95 -4.79
C ARG A 50 -8.69 -5.45 -4.49
N SER A 51 -9.10 -4.67 -5.51
CA SER A 51 -9.20 -3.21 -5.41
C SER A 51 -10.24 -2.73 -4.41
N GLU A 52 -11.39 -3.42 -4.34
CA GLU A 52 -12.60 -2.92 -3.66
C GLU A 52 -12.98 -3.81 -2.47
N VAL A 53 -12.01 -4.11 -1.64
CA VAL A 53 -12.25 -4.81 -0.38
C VAL A 53 -11.76 -3.96 0.79
N PRO A 54 -12.47 -3.94 1.91
CA PRO A 54 -11.98 -3.29 3.11
C PRO A 54 -10.59 -3.80 3.48
N GLY A 55 -9.65 -2.89 3.74
CA GLY A 55 -8.27 -3.27 4.04
C GLY A 55 -7.49 -3.86 2.87
N SER A 56 -7.81 -3.48 1.63
CA SER A 56 -7.07 -3.92 0.45
C SER A 56 -5.56 -3.67 0.59
N MET A 57 -4.77 -4.70 0.32
CA MET A 57 -3.31 -4.63 0.27
C MET A 57 -2.77 -4.42 -1.15
N ARG A 58 -3.65 -4.21 -2.13
CA ARG A 58 -3.26 -4.03 -3.54
C ARG A 58 -2.32 -2.84 -3.74
N ASP A 59 -2.71 -1.67 -3.23
CA ASP A 59 -1.89 -0.46 -3.38
C ASP A 59 -0.58 -0.58 -2.59
N MET A 60 -0.55 -1.30 -1.47
CA MET A 60 0.70 -1.63 -0.76
C MET A 60 1.62 -2.50 -1.62
N ALA A 61 1.09 -3.54 -2.27
CA ALA A 61 1.89 -4.39 -3.16
C ALA A 61 2.46 -3.59 -4.34
N ILE A 62 1.66 -2.69 -4.95
CA ILE A 62 2.11 -1.82 -6.03
C ILE A 62 3.18 -0.84 -5.54
N ALA A 63 2.94 -0.13 -4.44
CA ALA A 63 3.86 0.86 -3.89
C ALA A 63 5.22 0.24 -3.51
N GLN A 64 5.23 -0.92 -2.86
CA GLN A 64 6.47 -1.59 -2.43
C GLN A 64 7.32 -2.12 -3.60
N THR A 65 6.71 -2.37 -4.75
CA THR A 65 7.41 -2.84 -5.95
C THR A 65 7.71 -1.72 -6.96
N ALA A 66 7.19 -0.53 -6.72
CA ALA A 66 7.43 0.65 -7.53
C ALA A 66 8.84 1.24 -7.31
N PRO A 67 9.39 2.02 -8.26
CA PRO A 67 10.74 2.55 -8.21
C PRO A 67 11.13 3.24 -6.91
N ALA A 68 10.24 4.04 -6.31
CA ALA A 68 10.53 4.77 -5.07
C ALA A 68 10.94 3.88 -3.90
N HIS A 69 10.39 2.66 -3.83
CA HIS A 69 10.70 1.69 -2.77
C HIS A 69 11.67 0.60 -3.26
N TRP A 70 11.46 0.09 -4.46
CA TRP A 70 12.24 -1.03 -4.98
C TRP A 70 13.72 -0.70 -5.22
N LEU A 71 14.00 0.46 -5.85
CA LEU A 71 15.38 0.82 -6.21
C LEU A 71 16.28 1.01 -4.98
N PRO A 72 15.87 1.68 -3.88
CA PRO A 72 16.68 1.76 -2.66
C PRO A 72 17.05 0.39 -2.07
N TRP A 73 16.20 -0.63 -2.19
CA TRP A 73 16.52 -2.00 -1.74
C TRP A 73 17.68 -2.62 -2.53
N GLY A 74 17.84 -2.29 -3.80
CA GLY A 74 19.00 -2.70 -4.61
C GLY A 74 20.32 -2.18 -4.07
N GLU A 75 20.31 -1.09 -3.30
CA GLU A 75 21.47 -0.47 -2.66
C GLU A 75 21.59 -0.78 -1.15
N LEU A 76 20.91 -1.81 -0.68
CA LEU A 76 20.88 -2.16 0.76
C LEU A 76 22.29 -2.31 1.35
N LEU A 77 23.21 -2.93 0.63
CA LEU A 77 24.60 -3.08 1.10
C LEU A 77 25.26 -1.72 1.36
N THR A 78 25.07 -0.76 0.44
CA THR A 78 25.57 0.62 0.62
C THR A 78 24.95 1.27 1.86
N ALA A 79 23.63 1.11 2.06
CA ALA A 79 22.94 1.64 3.23
C ALA A 79 23.52 1.06 4.54
N VAL A 80 23.73 -0.25 4.60
CA VAL A 80 24.30 -0.93 5.77
C VAL A 80 25.74 -0.47 6.05
N GLN A 81 26.57 -0.34 5.01
CA GLN A 81 27.96 0.07 5.16
C GLN A 81 28.13 1.54 5.58
N THR A 82 27.21 2.40 5.16
CA THR A 82 27.34 3.86 5.39
C THR A 82 26.44 4.39 6.51
N GLY A 83 25.44 3.62 6.95
CA GLY A 83 24.41 4.07 7.88
C GLY A 83 23.49 5.17 7.29
N ARG A 84 23.45 5.33 5.96
CA ARG A 84 22.69 6.39 5.28
C ARG A 84 21.64 5.80 4.34
N SER A 85 20.51 6.52 4.19
CA SER A 85 19.53 6.20 3.16
C SER A 85 20.13 6.32 1.77
N THR A 86 19.78 5.39 0.89
CA THR A 86 20.20 5.37 -0.52
C THR A 86 19.17 5.96 -1.47
N THR A 87 18.02 6.40 -0.95
CA THR A 87 16.92 6.96 -1.75
C THR A 87 17.38 8.08 -2.67
N GLN A 88 18.08 9.07 -2.12
CA GLN A 88 18.58 10.20 -2.92
C GLN A 88 19.62 9.76 -3.98
N LYS A 89 20.43 8.74 -3.70
CA LYS A 89 21.39 8.18 -4.66
C LYS A 89 20.68 7.57 -5.88
N VAL A 90 19.59 6.84 -5.67
CA VAL A 90 18.93 6.08 -6.75
C VAL A 90 17.80 6.84 -7.43
N LEU A 91 17.12 7.75 -6.72
CA LEU A 91 16.03 8.56 -7.28
C LEU A 91 16.48 9.94 -7.75
N GLY A 92 17.71 10.36 -7.42
CA GLY A 92 18.24 11.71 -7.71
C GLY A 92 17.68 12.81 -6.81
N THR A 93 16.73 12.50 -5.94
CA THR A 93 16.05 13.43 -5.04
C THR A 93 15.53 12.70 -3.79
N ASN A 94 14.96 13.41 -2.82
CA ASN A 94 14.25 12.78 -1.73
C ASN A 94 12.91 12.18 -2.21
N ILE A 95 12.32 11.29 -1.40
CA ILE A 95 11.12 10.56 -1.80
C ILE A 95 9.90 11.46 -2.03
N TRP A 96 9.77 12.56 -1.29
CA TRP A 96 8.62 13.46 -1.38
C TRP A 96 8.64 14.28 -2.67
N GLU A 97 9.81 14.82 -3.03
CA GLU A 97 10.02 15.48 -4.33
C GLU A 97 9.90 14.50 -5.51
N TYR A 98 10.26 13.24 -5.30
CA TYR A 98 10.03 12.19 -6.30
C TYR A 98 8.53 11.98 -6.52
N TYR A 99 7.74 11.87 -5.46
CA TYR A 99 6.28 11.71 -5.53
C TYR A 99 5.57 12.91 -6.15
N GLU A 100 6.03 14.12 -5.90
CA GLU A 100 5.51 15.31 -6.57
C GLU A 100 5.61 15.20 -8.10
N LYS A 101 6.69 14.59 -8.60
CA LYS A 101 6.94 14.37 -10.04
C LYS A 101 6.32 13.09 -10.59
N ASN A 102 5.88 12.19 -9.73
CA ASN A 102 5.32 10.88 -10.08
C ASN A 102 3.98 10.63 -9.37
N PRO A 103 2.92 11.38 -9.75
CA PRO A 103 1.65 11.42 -9.01
C PRO A 103 0.90 10.08 -9.00
N GLU A 104 1.06 9.22 -10.01
CA GLU A 104 0.46 7.89 -10.02
C GLU A 104 1.05 7.02 -8.91
N GLU A 105 2.37 6.98 -8.80
CA GLU A 105 3.07 6.23 -7.76
C GLU A 105 2.77 6.79 -6.36
N ALA A 106 2.77 8.12 -6.22
CA ALA A 106 2.36 8.81 -5.01
C ALA A 106 0.94 8.44 -4.56
N SER A 107 0.00 8.35 -5.51
CA SER A 107 -1.39 7.96 -5.24
C SER A 107 -1.50 6.52 -4.72
N HIS A 108 -0.73 5.58 -5.27
CA HIS A 108 -0.67 4.22 -4.73
C HIS A 108 -0.09 4.19 -3.31
N PHE A 109 0.98 4.95 -3.07
CA PHE A 109 1.56 5.05 -1.72
C PHE A 109 0.58 5.66 -0.72
N ALA A 110 -0.09 6.77 -1.06
CA ALA A 110 -1.07 7.42 -0.18
C ALA A 110 -2.24 6.47 0.16
N ARG A 111 -2.79 5.75 -0.83
CA ARG A 111 -3.84 4.75 -0.58
C ARG A 111 -3.35 3.59 0.28
N ALA A 112 -2.13 3.11 0.05
CA ALA A 112 -1.52 2.07 0.88
C ALA A 112 -1.41 2.49 2.35
N MET A 113 -0.94 3.71 2.60
CA MET A 113 -0.82 4.27 3.95
C MET A 113 -2.19 4.50 4.60
N GLY A 114 -3.18 5.00 3.85
CA GLY A 114 -4.55 5.16 4.32
C GLY A 114 -5.19 3.83 4.73
N ASN A 115 -5.04 2.80 3.89
CA ASN A 115 -5.53 1.44 4.22
C ASN A 115 -4.83 0.89 5.47
N PHE A 116 -3.51 1.03 5.57
CA PHE A 116 -2.76 0.58 6.74
C PHE A 116 -3.19 1.33 8.02
N SER A 117 -3.32 2.65 7.95
CA SER A 117 -3.79 3.46 9.08
C SER A 117 -5.20 3.06 9.53
N SER A 118 -6.08 2.68 8.60
CA SER A 118 -7.45 2.26 8.93
C SER A 118 -7.50 1.00 9.81
N PHE A 119 -6.51 0.11 9.74
CA PHE A 119 -6.45 -1.07 10.61
C PHE A 119 -6.21 -0.72 12.08
N ILE A 120 -5.46 0.35 12.34
CA ILE A 120 -5.06 0.74 13.70
C ILE A 120 -5.88 1.92 14.24
N ALA A 121 -6.52 2.69 13.38
CA ALA A 121 -7.17 3.94 13.74
C ALA A 121 -8.24 3.80 14.81
N ALA A 122 -9.13 2.81 14.66
CA ALA A 122 -10.18 2.54 15.64
C ALA A 122 -9.59 2.11 17.00
N GLU A 123 -8.50 1.35 16.98
CA GLU A 123 -7.84 0.88 18.20
C GLU A 123 -7.10 2.02 18.92
N VAL A 124 -6.45 2.92 18.17
CA VAL A 124 -5.85 4.14 18.75
C VAL A 124 -6.91 5.00 19.41
N ALA A 125 -8.06 5.25 18.75
CA ALA A 125 -9.16 6.02 19.31
C ALA A 125 -9.78 5.37 20.55
N ARG A 126 -9.73 4.03 20.66
CA ARG A 126 -10.22 3.28 21.82
C ARG A 126 -9.23 3.29 22.99
N LEU A 127 -7.92 3.20 22.71
CA LEU A 127 -6.88 3.06 23.73
C LEU A 127 -6.46 4.39 24.37
N HIS A 128 -6.62 5.49 23.64
CA HIS A 128 -6.26 6.82 24.14
C HIS A 128 -7.50 7.68 24.33
N ASP A 129 -7.62 8.32 25.52
CA ASP A 129 -8.69 9.26 25.80
C ASP A 129 -8.36 10.64 25.19
N PHE A 130 -9.11 11.02 24.15
CA PHE A 130 -8.99 12.32 23.51
C PHE A 130 -9.90 13.39 24.09
N SER A 131 -10.76 13.07 25.06
CA SER A 131 -11.71 14.02 25.66
C SER A 131 -11.07 15.23 26.35
N PRO A 132 -9.85 15.14 26.96
CA PRO A 132 -9.24 16.29 27.62
C PRO A 132 -8.67 17.33 26.65
N TYR A 133 -8.53 17.01 25.36
CA TYR A 133 -7.87 17.91 24.41
C TYR A 133 -8.86 18.88 23.77
N ALA A 134 -8.49 20.16 23.76
CA ALA A 134 -9.28 21.20 23.10
C ALA A 134 -9.29 21.05 21.57
N ARG A 135 -8.26 20.39 21.01
CA ARG A 135 -8.10 20.12 19.58
C ARG A 135 -7.04 19.05 19.33
N VAL A 136 -7.22 18.26 18.28
CA VAL A 136 -6.24 17.28 17.81
C VAL A 136 -5.75 17.69 16.42
N ALA A 137 -4.43 17.67 16.19
CA ALA A 137 -3.83 17.88 14.89
C ALA A 137 -3.14 16.60 14.42
N ASP A 138 -3.45 16.17 13.21
CA ASP A 138 -2.80 15.08 12.50
C ASP A 138 -1.84 15.67 11.46
N VAL A 139 -0.54 15.59 11.73
CA VAL A 139 0.52 16.19 10.91
C VAL A 139 1.17 15.09 10.06
N GLY A 140 1.10 15.22 8.74
CA GLY A 140 1.44 14.15 7.81
C GLY A 140 0.36 13.07 7.76
N GLY A 141 -0.89 13.47 8.02
CA GLY A 141 -2.03 12.55 8.16
C GLY A 141 -2.61 12.05 6.84
N SER A 142 -2.01 12.41 5.70
CA SER A 142 -2.47 12.01 4.36
C SER A 142 -3.98 12.30 4.19
N GLN A 143 -4.77 11.29 3.90
CA GLN A 143 -6.23 11.41 3.73
C GLN A 143 -7.01 11.43 5.05
N GLY A 144 -6.35 11.50 6.21
CA GLY A 144 -6.95 11.67 7.52
C GLY A 144 -7.66 10.45 8.10
N ALA A 145 -7.26 9.24 7.73
CA ALA A 145 -7.89 8.02 8.22
C ALA A 145 -7.86 7.92 9.76
N LEU A 146 -6.72 8.22 10.38
CA LEU A 146 -6.57 8.22 11.84
C LEU A 146 -7.40 9.33 12.49
N LEU A 147 -7.26 10.56 12.01
CA LEU A 147 -8.03 11.69 12.53
C LEU A 147 -9.54 11.46 12.44
N SER A 148 -10.01 10.91 11.31
CA SER A 148 -11.43 10.57 11.12
C SER A 148 -11.93 9.60 12.19
N ALA A 149 -11.17 8.56 12.52
CA ALA A 149 -11.55 7.61 13.58
C ALA A 149 -11.60 8.27 14.96
N VAL A 150 -10.64 9.15 15.27
CA VAL A 150 -10.63 9.93 16.51
C VAL A 150 -11.86 10.83 16.61
N LEU A 151 -12.18 11.57 15.54
CA LEU A 151 -13.33 12.48 15.53
C LEU A 151 -14.68 11.75 15.60
N HIS A 152 -14.77 10.55 15.06
CA HIS A 152 -15.95 9.70 15.24
C HIS A 152 -16.15 9.25 16.68
N ALA A 153 -15.07 8.89 17.37
CA ALA A 153 -15.12 8.48 18.77
C ALA A 153 -15.31 9.67 19.72
N TYR A 154 -14.80 10.85 19.37
CA TYR A 154 -14.84 12.08 20.18
C TYR A 154 -15.39 13.26 19.36
N PRO A 155 -16.72 13.31 19.08
CA PRO A 155 -17.31 14.30 18.17
C PRO A 155 -17.20 15.76 18.64
N SER A 156 -17.01 15.97 19.94
CA SER A 156 -16.82 17.31 20.53
C SER A 156 -15.38 17.84 20.39
N CYS A 157 -14.42 17.00 20.00
CA CYS A 157 -13.03 17.40 19.82
C CYS A 157 -12.80 17.83 18.37
N PRO A 158 -12.51 19.11 18.06
CA PRO A 158 -12.20 19.53 16.70
C PRO A 158 -10.85 18.98 16.24
N GLY A 159 -10.76 18.63 14.94
CA GLY A 159 -9.54 18.12 14.32
C GLY A 159 -8.96 19.10 13.30
N ILE A 160 -7.65 19.03 13.12
CA ILE A 160 -6.93 19.66 12.00
C ILE A 160 -6.14 18.56 11.28
N LEU A 161 -6.33 18.45 9.98
CA LEU A 161 -5.50 17.64 9.10
C LEU A 161 -4.49 18.55 8.41
N PHE A 162 -3.22 18.18 8.48
CA PHE A 162 -2.15 18.90 7.78
C PHE A 162 -1.26 17.93 7.03
N ASP A 163 -1.05 18.19 5.74
CA ASP A 163 -0.13 17.43 4.89
C ASP A 163 0.42 18.32 3.76
N LEU A 164 1.29 17.76 2.93
CA LEU A 164 1.83 18.46 1.75
C LEU A 164 0.71 18.73 0.73
N PRO A 165 0.79 19.86 -0.04
CA PRO A 165 -0.29 20.26 -0.95
C PRO A 165 -0.63 19.24 -2.05
N HIS A 166 0.26 18.31 -2.36
CA HIS A 166 0.08 17.28 -3.39
C HIS A 166 -0.43 15.95 -2.85
N VAL A 167 -0.64 15.83 -1.55
CA VAL A 167 -1.23 14.67 -0.87
C VAL A 167 -2.73 14.87 -0.72
#